data_692d31dd94d987d6a2af633b6c0ce7ad
#
_entry.id   692d31dd94d987d6a2af633b6c0ce7ad
#
_cell.length_a   1.000
_cell.length_b   1.000
_cell.length_c   1.000
_cell.angle_alpha   90.00
_cell.angle_beta   90.00
_cell.angle_gamma   90.00
#
_symmetry.space_group_name_H-M   'P 1'
#
loop_
_entity.id
_entity.type
_entity.pdbx_description
1 polymer ?
#
loop_
_entity_poly.entity_id
_entity_poly.type
_entity_poly.pdbx_seq_one_letter_code
_entity_poly.pdbx_strand_id
1 'polypeptide(L)'
;MKIWLFSGVAVLIAAGASQRDVRVMAATPMACESLRQLSLANGTLLAAESVQAGAFTPPTPANANAANTFKTTPAFCRVSARLTPSSDSDIRVEVWLPLSGWNRKLQALGNGGLGGTIPYPALSNAVKAGYAAVGTDTGHVGGNGDFVAGHPEKLVDFAYRAIHEMTVSAKTLVAAHYDAPPSKSYFNSCSTGGRQALIEAQRYPEDFDGIVAGDPSWDQMRLYAARVYLNVYVNREPAAVIPPSKYPMIHDAVLNACDAKDGVKDGVIEHPPACSFDFAALTCKGDDAADCLTKPQVETAKAMSSPITDRKSGAVLHPGRYYPGSELGWGSVGGPTPSGESHEGMKKIVFNPGWDYHTIKVPEDVERAVRADNGLLYGGEPDLKRFFGRGGKLLMYHGWADPLVSPDTSLIMYKRIFEAVGPSAANSLALFMVPGMGHCQGGPGTDVFDKAAAIDQWVESGVKPQSIVASHLTGGVVDRTRPLCAYPATARYSGSGSTDEARNFRCQMP
;
A
#
# COMPACT_ATOMS: atom_id res chain seq x y z
N MET A 1 79.85 -29.61 -13.62
CA MET A 1 81.20 -29.16 -13.34
C MET A 1 81.19 -27.67 -13.07
N LYS A 2 81.59 -27.26 -11.88
CA LYS A 2 81.64 -25.92 -11.26
C LYS A 2 80.33 -25.22 -10.93
N ILE A 3 79.91 -25.43 -9.67
CA ILE A 3 78.98 -24.70 -8.84
C ILE A 3 79.57 -23.36 -8.44
N TRP A 4 78.80 -22.26 -8.59
CA TRP A 4 79.12 -20.98 -7.91
C TRP A 4 77.90 -20.64 -7.02
N LEU A 5 78.19 -20.63 -5.69
CA LEU A 5 77.29 -20.13 -4.66
C LEU A 5 77.44 -18.61 -4.62
N PHE A 6 76.36 -17.87 -4.68
CA PHE A 6 76.23 -16.49 -4.30
C PHE A 6 75.40 -16.35 -3.03
N SER A 7 76.08 -15.94 -1.93
CA SER A 7 75.38 -15.57 -0.69
C SER A 7 74.85 -14.15 -0.84
N GLY A 8 73.52 -14.01 -0.80
CA GLY A 8 72.82 -12.74 -0.74
C GLY A 8 72.42 -12.40 0.71
N VAL A 9 73.01 -11.32 1.25
CA VAL A 9 72.64 -10.74 2.56
C VAL A 9 71.26 -10.05 2.42
N ALA A 10 70.26 -10.54 3.14
CA ALA A 10 68.95 -9.88 3.24
C ALA A 10 68.98 -8.82 4.34
N VAL A 11 68.91 -7.55 3.96
CA VAL A 11 68.65 -6.45 4.89
C VAL A 11 67.20 -6.33 5.17
N LEU A 12 66.75 -6.66 6.37
CA LEU A 12 65.43 -6.42 6.87
C LEU A 12 65.29 -4.95 7.26
N ILE A 13 64.55 -4.19 6.42
CA ILE A 13 64.08 -2.84 6.78
C ILE A 13 62.74 -3.03 7.49
N ALA A 14 62.71 -2.87 8.80
CA ALA A 14 61.49 -2.79 9.60
C ALA A 14 60.83 -1.42 9.36
N ALA A 15 59.83 -1.37 8.48
CA ALA A 15 58.93 -0.21 8.36
C ALA A 15 57.91 -0.26 9.50
N GLY A 16 58.14 0.53 10.55
CA GLY A 16 57.18 0.78 11.60
C GLY A 16 55.98 1.57 11.05
N ALA A 17 54.93 0.90 10.65
CA ALA A 17 53.63 1.53 10.38
C ALA A 17 52.97 1.88 11.72
N SER A 18 53.00 3.15 12.09
CA SER A 18 52.22 3.70 13.18
C SER A 18 50.72 3.54 12.80
N GLN A 19 50.05 2.54 13.36
CA GLN A 19 48.61 2.49 13.37
C GLN A 19 48.09 3.66 14.21
N ARG A 20 47.66 4.71 13.55
CA ARG A 20 46.82 5.70 14.19
C ARG A 20 45.49 5.00 14.48
N ASP A 21 45.27 4.67 15.75
CA ASP A 21 43.92 4.35 16.25
C ASP A 21 42.99 5.53 15.95
N VAL A 22 42.23 5.44 14.87
CA VAL A 22 41.07 6.31 14.66
C VAL A 22 40.05 5.86 15.70
N ARG A 23 40.13 6.43 16.90
CA ARG A 23 39.05 6.38 17.86
C ARG A 23 37.84 7.03 17.16
N VAL A 24 36.93 6.23 16.63
CA VAL A 24 35.60 6.67 16.33
C VAL A 24 35.03 7.12 17.68
N MET A 25 35.05 8.42 17.94
CA MET A 25 34.37 8.99 19.11
C MET A 25 32.90 8.60 18.96
N ALA A 26 32.41 7.79 19.88
CA ALA A 26 30.97 7.53 20.00
C ALA A 26 30.30 8.90 20.10
N ALA A 27 29.39 9.20 19.17
CA ALA A 27 28.65 10.43 19.22
C ALA A 27 27.72 10.33 20.44
N THR A 28 27.67 11.33 21.28
CA THR A 28 26.76 11.37 22.42
C THR A 28 25.34 11.52 21.88
N PRO A 29 24.34 10.75 22.39
CA PRO A 29 22.94 10.90 21.97
C PRO A 29 22.51 12.37 22.02
N MET A 30 21.89 12.86 20.94
CA MET A 30 21.41 14.24 20.89
C MET A 30 20.06 14.35 21.59
N ALA A 31 19.92 15.35 22.48
CA ALA A 31 18.61 15.72 23.01
C ALA A 31 17.66 16.12 21.87
N CYS A 32 16.36 15.94 22.06
CA CYS A 32 15.34 16.21 21.03
C CYS A 32 15.50 17.59 20.40
N GLU A 33 15.53 18.61 21.22
CA GLU A 33 15.60 20.02 20.77
C GLU A 33 16.91 20.35 20.07
N SER A 34 18.00 19.61 20.41
CA SER A 34 19.32 19.79 19.79
C SER A 34 19.37 19.23 18.37
N LEU A 35 18.48 18.31 18.00
CA LEU A 35 18.36 17.79 16.63
C LEU A 35 18.16 18.92 15.61
N ARG A 36 17.55 20.04 15.99
CA ARG A 36 17.35 21.19 15.11
C ARG A 36 18.65 21.73 14.50
N GLN A 37 19.79 21.45 15.13
CA GLN A 37 21.12 21.90 14.67
C GLN A 37 21.75 20.95 13.66
N LEU A 38 21.14 19.78 13.46
CA LEU A 38 21.67 18.78 12.53
C LEU A 38 21.47 19.24 11.08
N SER A 39 22.47 19.03 10.24
CA SER A 39 22.35 19.26 8.81
C SER A 39 21.80 18.03 8.12
N LEU A 40 20.75 18.19 7.32
CA LEU A 40 20.22 17.15 6.44
C LEU A 40 20.73 17.37 5.01
N ALA A 41 21.02 16.29 4.32
CA ALA A 41 21.18 16.36 2.87
C ALA A 41 19.87 16.83 2.24
N ASN A 42 19.91 17.76 1.31
CA ASN A 42 18.74 18.27 0.60
C ASN A 42 17.62 18.85 1.49
N GLY A 43 17.90 19.25 2.76
CA GLY A 43 16.80 19.64 3.64
C GLY A 43 17.17 20.61 4.77
N THR A 44 16.11 21.15 5.38
CA THR A 44 16.18 22.03 6.55
C THR A 44 15.25 21.53 7.63
N LEU A 45 15.73 21.46 8.87
CA LEU A 45 14.93 21.14 10.03
C LEU A 45 14.14 22.38 10.46
N LEU A 46 12.82 22.24 10.51
CA LEU A 46 11.90 23.32 10.84
C LEU A 46 11.64 23.39 12.35
N ALA A 47 11.45 22.22 12.98
CA ALA A 47 11.25 22.10 14.42
C ALA A 47 11.81 20.77 14.92
N ALA A 48 12.21 20.76 16.20
CA ALA A 48 12.48 19.57 16.98
C ALA A 48 12.01 19.87 18.41
N GLU A 49 10.99 19.13 18.89
CA GLU A 49 10.32 19.41 20.15
C GLU A 49 9.85 18.14 20.85
N SER A 50 9.96 18.10 22.17
CA SER A 50 9.44 17.00 22.98
C SER A 50 7.93 17.15 23.16
N VAL A 51 7.14 16.17 22.69
CA VAL A 51 5.70 16.12 22.84
C VAL A 51 5.35 15.15 23.97
N GLN A 52 4.60 15.64 24.96
CA GLN A 52 4.14 14.84 26.10
C GLN A 52 3.11 13.80 25.64
N ALA A 53 2.98 12.73 26.44
CA ALA A 53 1.99 11.67 26.14
C ALA A 53 0.57 12.27 26.02
N GLY A 54 -0.11 11.93 24.92
CA GLY A 54 -1.47 12.40 24.64
C GLY A 54 -1.62 13.87 24.23
N ALA A 55 -0.53 14.63 24.15
CA ALA A 55 -0.58 16.09 23.92
C ALA A 55 -0.51 16.50 22.44
N PHE A 56 -0.30 15.57 21.51
CA PHE A 56 -0.22 15.92 20.09
C PHE A 56 -1.55 16.37 19.52
N THR A 57 -1.52 17.50 18.83
CA THR A 57 -2.64 18.00 18.01
C THR A 57 -2.17 18.19 16.57
N PRO A 58 -2.79 17.54 15.60
CA PRO A 58 -2.39 17.69 14.21
C PRO A 58 -2.72 19.10 13.69
N PRO A 59 -1.95 19.63 12.71
CA PRO A 59 -2.18 20.95 12.12
C PRO A 59 -3.56 21.10 11.47
N THR A 60 -4.11 20.01 10.93
CA THR A 60 -5.47 19.96 10.37
C THR A 60 -6.38 19.24 11.33
N PRO A 61 -7.61 19.73 11.58
CA PRO A 61 -8.55 19.06 12.48
C PRO A 61 -8.75 17.59 12.11
N ALA A 62 -8.50 16.71 13.07
CA ALA A 62 -8.71 15.28 12.91
C ALA A 62 -10.20 14.93 13.14
N ASN A 63 -10.71 13.91 12.47
CA ASN A 63 -11.99 13.33 12.84
C ASN A 63 -11.90 12.69 14.25
N ALA A 64 -13.05 12.36 14.85
CA ALA A 64 -13.10 11.88 16.24
C ALA A 64 -12.24 10.62 16.49
N ASN A 65 -12.19 9.69 15.52
CA ASN A 65 -11.39 8.47 15.65
C ASN A 65 -9.88 8.78 15.64
N ALA A 66 -9.43 9.62 14.72
CA ALA A 66 -8.04 10.06 14.67
C ALA A 66 -7.65 10.86 15.92
N ALA A 67 -8.54 11.74 16.42
CA ALA A 67 -8.31 12.48 17.66
C ALA A 67 -8.14 11.54 18.87
N ASN A 68 -8.93 10.46 18.97
CA ASN A 68 -8.79 9.48 20.03
C ASN A 68 -7.46 8.69 19.93
N THR A 69 -6.97 8.45 18.72
CA THR A 69 -5.66 7.83 18.50
C THR A 69 -4.54 8.63 19.15
N PHE A 70 -4.56 9.96 19.06
CA PHE A 70 -3.50 10.82 19.62
C PHE A 70 -3.51 10.86 21.15
N LYS A 71 -4.67 10.75 21.81
CA LYS A 71 -4.79 10.73 23.28
C LYS A 71 -4.00 9.61 23.94
N THR A 72 -3.75 8.53 23.24
CA THR A 72 -3.01 7.36 23.73
C THR A 72 -1.59 7.25 23.17
N THR A 73 -1.12 8.25 22.43
CA THR A 73 0.26 8.29 21.91
C THR A 73 1.24 8.53 23.07
N PRO A 74 2.27 7.70 23.26
CA PRO A 74 3.29 7.96 24.29
C PRO A 74 4.09 9.22 23.96
N ALA A 75 4.89 9.69 24.91
CA ALA A 75 5.75 10.84 24.71
C ALA A 75 6.81 10.55 23.63
N PHE A 76 7.04 11.51 22.73
CA PHE A 76 7.97 11.37 21.61
C PHE A 76 8.65 12.70 21.28
N CYS A 77 9.82 12.60 20.66
CA CYS A 77 10.46 13.75 20.02
C CYS A 77 9.88 13.91 18.61
N ARG A 78 9.20 15.02 18.38
CA ARG A 78 8.68 15.42 17.06
C ARG A 78 9.71 16.22 16.32
N VAL A 79 10.10 15.77 15.13
CA VAL A 79 10.98 16.52 14.24
C VAL A 79 10.24 16.77 12.94
N SER A 80 10.11 18.04 12.55
CA SER A 80 9.58 18.42 11.25
C SER A 80 10.68 18.97 10.36
N ALA A 81 10.65 18.59 9.08
CA ALA A 81 11.64 19.00 8.09
C ALA A 81 10.99 19.42 6.77
N ARG A 82 11.72 20.21 6.01
CA ARG A 82 11.45 20.55 4.62
C ARG A 82 12.60 20.03 3.77
N LEU A 83 12.32 19.14 2.79
CA LEU A 83 13.31 18.64 1.87
C LEU A 83 13.13 19.27 0.50
N THR A 84 14.24 19.66 -0.12
CA THR A 84 14.28 20.38 -1.39
C THR A 84 15.34 19.75 -2.32
N PRO A 85 15.18 18.47 -2.71
CA PRO A 85 16.13 17.78 -3.56
C PRO A 85 16.20 18.35 -4.99
N SER A 86 15.23 19.14 -5.40
CA SER A 86 15.25 19.95 -6.61
C SER A 86 14.79 21.38 -6.29
N SER A 87 15.00 22.31 -7.23
CA SER A 87 14.53 23.70 -7.08
C SER A 87 13.01 23.86 -7.00
N ASP A 88 12.27 22.87 -7.46
CA ASP A 88 10.79 22.84 -7.46
C ASP A 88 10.21 21.99 -6.31
N SER A 89 11.04 21.23 -5.60
CA SER A 89 10.62 20.38 -4.49
C SER A 89 10.29 21.19 -3.24
N ASP A 90 9.20 20.82 -2.56
CA ASP A 90 8.83 21.31 -1.23
C ASP A 90 8.19 20.14 -0.44
N ILE A 91 9.05 19.20 -0.02
CA ILE A 91 8.60 17.97 0.64
C ILE A 91 8.57 18.19 2.14
N ARG A 92 7.40 18.07 2.78
CA ARG A 92 7.28 18.11 4.24
C ARG A 92 7.39 16.71 4.81
N VAL A 93 8.16 16.60 5.88
CA VAL A 93 8.45 15.35 6.57
C VAL A 93 8.23 15.53 8.06
N GLU A 94 7.61 14.53 8.67
CA GLU A 94 7.50 14.38 10.13
C GLU A 94 8.21 13.10 10.56
N VAL A 95 9.14 13.23 11.51
CA VAL A 95 9.82 12.09 12.16
C VAL A 95 9.49 12.12 13.64
N TRP A 96 8.92 11.04 14.14
CA TRP A 96 8.52 10.87 15.53
C TRP A 96 9.38 9.80 16.20
N LEU A 97 10.12 10.19 17.22
CA LEU A 97 11.10 9.35 17.92
C LEU A 97 10.61 9.08 19.34
N PRO A 98 10.22 7.85 19.72
CA PRO A 98 9.84 7.51 21.10
C PRO A 98 10.86 8.00 22.13
N LEU A 99 10.44 8.75 23.16
CA LEU A 99 11.33 9.17 24.25
C LEU A 99 11.64 8.03 25.22
N SER A 100 10.87 6.95 25.17
CA SER A 100 11.10 5.71 25.91
C SER A 100 10.56 4.51 25.16
N GLY A 101 11.14 3.34 25.38
CA GLY A 101 10.63 2.09 24.79
C GLY A 101 10.87 1.95 23.27
N TRP A 102 11.83 2.69 22.71
CA TRP A 102 12.22 2.49 21.31
C TRP A 102 12.70 1.06 21.07
N ASN A 103 12.07 0.36 20.13
CA ASN A 103 12.37 -1.02 19.79
C ASN A 103 13.58 -1.18 18.85
N ARG A 104 14.35 -0.11 18.63
CA ARG A 104 15.52 0.00 17.75
C ARG A 104 15.18 -0.12 16.25
N LYS A 105 13.94 0.11 15.86
CA LYS A 105 13.45 -0.03 14.48
C LYS A 105 12.84 1.26 13.99
N LEU A 106 12.82 1.42 12.65
CA LEU A 106 12.17 2.52 11.94
C LEU A 106 10.98 1.99 11.15
N GLN A 107 9.84 2.68 11.21
CA GLN A 107 8.70 2.43 10.32
C GLN A 107 8.38 3.68 9.51
N ALA A 108 8.47 3.56 8.20
CA ALA A 108 8.04 4.58 7.24
C ALA A 108 6.61 4.28 6.77
N LEU A 109 5.80 5.34 6.68
CA LEU A 109 4.38 5.30 6.35
C LEU A 109 4.16 6.02 5.01
N GLY A 110 3.43 5.37 4.10
CA GLY A 110 3.08 5.97 2.80
C GLY A 110 1.74 6.71 2.82
N ASN A 111 1.29 7.08 1.62
CA ASN A 111 0.14 7.96 1.40
C ASN A 111 -1.02 7.23 0.70
N GLY A 112 -2.18 7.89 0.64
CA GLY A 112 -3.36 7.43 -0.12
C GLY A 112 -3.74 8.41 -1.23
N GLY A 113 -4.48 7.94 -2.24
CA GLY A 113 -4.99 8.76 -3.33
C GLY A 113 -3.89 9.55 -4.06
N LEU A 114 -4.08 10.85 -4.23
CA LEU A 114 -3.07 11.74 -4.81
C LEU A 114 -2.11 12.33 -3.78
N GLY A 115 -1.98 11.74 -2.59
CA GLY A 115 -1.01 12.16 -1.57
C GLY A 115 -1.40 13.47 -0.87
N GLY A 116 -0.42 14.34 -0.59
CA GLY A 116 -0.63 15.70 -0.08
C GLY A 116 -0.96 15.81 1.40
N THR A 117 -0.80 14.74 2.17
CA THR A 117 -1.05 14.73 3.62
C THR A 117 -0.09 13.82 4.36
N ILE A 118 0.40 14.30 5.51
CA ILE A 118 1.21 13.48 6.41
C ILE A 118 0.28 12.52 7.18
N PRO A 119 0.61 11.22 7.26
CA PRO A 119 -0.27 10.20 7.84
C PRO A 119 -0.18 10.16 9.38
N TYR A 120 -0.55 11.25 10.08
CA TYR A 120 -0.42 11.40 11.53
C TYR A 120 -0.98 10.23 12.37
N PRO A 121 -2.18 9.68 12.08
CA PRO A 121 -2.69 8.52 12.83
C PRO A 121 -1.80 7.28 12.70
N ALA A 122 -1.23 7.05 11.53
CA ALA A 122 -0.31 5.93 11.30
C ALA A 122 1.03 6.13 12.01
N LEU A 123 1.57 7.38 12.03
CA LEU A 123 2.73 7.74 12.84
C LEU A 123 2.50 7.45 14.33
N SER A 124 1.33 7.86 14.86
CA SER A 124 0.95 7.58 16.24
C SER A 124 0.93 6.08 16.55
N ASN A 125 0.33 5.26 15.68
CA ASN A 125 0.27 3.83 15.86
C ASN A 125 1.65 3.18 15.82
N ALA A 126 2.54 3.63 14.95
CA ALA A 126 3.93 3.15 14.89
C ALA A 126 4.70 3.48 16.19
N VAL A 127 4.56 4.71 16.70
CA VAL A 127 5.18 5.12 17.98
C VAL A 127 4.63 4.32 19.17
N LYS A 128 3.32 4.02 19.20
CA LYS A 128 2.72 3.13 20.21
C LYS A 128 3.32 1.72 20.19
N ALA A 129 3.68 1.23 19.01
CA ALA A 129 4.36 -0.06 18.85
C ALA A 129 5.88 0.02 19.06
N GLY A 130 6.39 1.17 19.53
CA GLY A 130 7.80 1.39 19.85
C GLY A 130 8.70 1.72 18.68
N TYR A 131 8.18 1.90 17.46
CA TYR A 131 8.99 2.30 16.31
C TYR A 131 9.31 3.80 16.33
N ALA A 132 10.51 4.18 15.90
CA ALA A 132 10.70 5.48 15.29
C ALA A 132 9.86 5.51 14.01
N ALA A 133 9.12 6.60 13.78
CA ALA A 133 8.15 6.66 12.70
C ALA A 133 8.41 7.86 11.78
N VAL A 134 8.20 7.71 10.48
CA VAL A 134 8.35 8.79 9.50
C VAL A 134 7.22 8.78 8.46
N GLY A 135 6.78 9.96 8.07
CA GLY A 135 5.80 10.18 7.01
C GLY A 135 6.01 11.52 6.31
N THR A 136 5.48 11.65 5.10
CA THR A 136 5.63 12.84 4.25
C THR A 136 4.31 13.22 3.58
N ASP A 137 4.20 14.48 3.14
CA ASP A 137 3.13 14.98 2.26
C ASP A 137 3.39 14.74 0.77
N THR A 138 4.51 14.08 0.43
CA THR A 138 4.94 13.85 -0.96
C THR A 138 5.21 15.11 -1.81
N GLY A 139 5.47 16.25 -1.18
CA GLY A 139 5.89 17.49 -1.85
C GLY A 139 4.75 18.43 -2.25
N HIS A 140 3.54 18.20 -1.73
CA HIS A 140 2.39 19.09 -1.97
C HIS A 140 1.35 19.00 -0.83
N VAL A 141 0.33 19.86 -0.87
CA VAL A 141 -0.75 19.89 0.11
C VAL A 141 -2.08 19.60 -0.57
N GLY A 142 -2.87 18.71 0.03
CA GLY A 142 -4.21 18.34 -0.46
C GLY A 142 -4.21 17.13 -1.40
N GLY A 143 -5.41 16.62 -1.68
CA GLY A 143 -5.63 15.39 -2.46
C GLY A 143 -6.08 15.63 -3.90
N ASN A 144 -5.86 16.83 -4.47
CA ASN A 144 -6.16 17.13 -5.87
C ASN A 144 -4.88 17.06 -6.72
N GLY A 145 -5.04 17.01 -8.05
CA GLY A 145 -3.92 16.92 -8.99
C GLY A 145 -3.29 18.27 -9.36
N ASP A 146 -3.62 19.38 -8.70
CA ASP A 146 -3.13 20.72 -9.08
C ASP A 146 -1.61 20.88 -8.93
N PHE A 147 -1.01 20.09 -8.06
CA PHE A 147 0.43 20.14 -7.77
C PHE A 147 1.34 19.86 -8.99
N VAL A 148 0.85 19.17 -10.01
CA VAL A 148 1.66 18.84 -11.20
C VAL A 148 1.67 19.96 -12.24
N ALA A 149 0.74 20.92 -12.16
CA ALA A 149 0.57 21.96 -13.19
C ALA A 149 1.75 22.94 -13.20
N GLY A 150 2.63 22.84 -14.19
CA GLY A 150 3.85 23.64 -14.28
C GLY A 150 4.98 23.19 -13.33
N HIS A 151 4.81 22.06 -12.64
CA HIS A 151 5.72 21.54 -11.62
C HIS A 151 6.10 20.07 -11.87
N PRO A 152 6.87 19.75 -12.92
CA PRO A 152 7.20 18.35 -13.28
C PRO A 152 7.97 17.62 -12.18
N GLU A 153 8.81 18.33 -11.40
CA GLU A 153 9.57 17.73 -10.32
C GLU A 153 8.68 17.33 -9.13
N LYS A 154 7.54 17.98 -8.92
CA LYS A 154 6.57 17.56 -7.92
C LYS A 154 5.89 16.23 -8.26
N LEU A 155 5.74 15.93 -9.55
CA LEU A 155 5.28 14.59 -9.96
C LEU A 155 6.34 13.53 -9.62
N VAL A 156 7.63 13.85 -9.75
CA VAL A 156 8.74 12.97 -9.34
C VAL A 156 8.75 12.77 -7.82
N ASP A 157 8.53 13.87 -7.05
CA ASP A 157 8.41 13.81 -5.60
C ASP A 157 7.27 12.87 -5.18
N PHE A 158 6.07 13.09 -5.72
CA PHE A 158 4.89 12.25 -5.47
C PHE A 158 5.09 10.79 -5.90
N ALA A 159 5.77 10.57 -7.01
CA ALA A 159 5.97 9.24 -7.56
C ALA A 159 6.80 8.33 -6.64
N TYR A 160 7.96 8.82 -6.17
CA TYR A 160 8.92 8.02 -5.39
C TYR A 160 9.92 8.83 -4.57
N ARG A 161 10.39 10.02 -5.05
CA ARG A 161 11.52 10.71 -4.45
C ARG A 161 11.26 11.13 -3.01
N ALA A 162 10.04 11.56 -2.68
CA ALA A 162 9.69 11.97 -1.33
C ALA A 162 9.82 10.83 -0.31
N ILE A 163 9.48 9.61 -0.69
CA ILE A 163 9.58 8.44 0.20
C ILE A 163 11.05 8.11 0.48
N HIS A 164 11.89 8.09 -0.55
CA HIS A 164 13.33 7.88 -0.40
C HIS A 164 13.99 8.97 0.47
N GLU A 165 13.78 10.24 0.14
CA GLU A 165 14.40 11.37 0.84
C GLU A 165 13.96 11.44 2.32
N MET A 166 12.67 11.19 2.63
CA MET A 166 12.22 11.13 4.01
C MET A 166 12.88 9.98 4.78
N THR A 167 13.09 8.82 4.12
CA THR A 167 13.69 7.63 4.74
C THR A 167 15.15 7.86 5.08
N VAL A 168 15.92 8.44 4.16
CA VAL A 168 17.33 8.80 4.39
C VAL A 168 17.43 9.82 5.53
N SER A 169 16.58 10.85 5.52
CA SER A 169 16.54 11.87 6.57
C SER A 169 16.17 11.28 7.93
N ALA A 170 15.17 10.39 7.98
CA ALA A 170 14.75 9.73 9.20
C ALA A 170 15.85 8.84 9.80
N LYS A 171 16.55 8.06 8.98
CA LYS A 171 17.68 7.22 9.43
C LYS A 171 18.79 8.08 10.05
N THR A 172 19.06 9.24 9.46
CA THR A 172 20.04 10.22 10.01
C THR A 172 19.60 10.76 11.37
N LEU A 173 18.33 11.15 11.52
CA LEU A 173 17.78 11.67 12.77
C LEU A 173 17.71 10.60 13.87
N VAL A 174 17.33 9.36 13.51
CA VAL A 174 17.34 8.19 14.43
C VAL A 174 18.77 7.96 14.95
N ALA A 175 19.76 7.91 14.07
CA ALA A 175 21.14 7.68 14.46
C ALA A 175 21.67 8.79 15.38
N ALA A 176 21.33 10.04 15.12
CA ALA A 176 21.75 11.17 15.95
C ALA A 176 21.06 11.18 17.33
N HIS A 177 19.75 10.87 17.37
CA HIS A 177 18.99 10.91 18.63
C HIS A 177 19.35 9.76 19.59
N TYR A 178 19.49 8.55 19.05
CA TYR A 178 19.71 7.34 19.86
C TYR A 178 21.18 6.87 19.92
N ASP A 179 22.08 7.60 19.27
CA ASP A 179 23.50 7.17 19.10
C ASP A 179 23.64 5.79 18.45
N ALA A 180 22.65 5.40 17.66
CA ALA A 180 22.63 4.14 16.93
C ALA A 180 21.68 4.22 15.72
N PRO A 181 22.05 3.69 14.56
CA PRO A 181 21.11 3.56 13.44
C PRO A 181 19.99 2.57 13.79
N PRO A 182 18.84 2.63 13.08
CA PRO A 182 17.82 1.60 13.25
C PRO A 182 18.40 0.24 12.86
N SER A 183 18.16 -0.79 13.68
CA SER A 183 18.60 -2.15 13.41
C SER A 183 17.85 -2.76 12.22
N LYS A 184 16.59 -2.36 12.04
CA LYS A 184 15.72 -2.71 10.94
C LYS A 184 14.86 -1.51 10.52
N SER A 185 14.54 -1.44 9.24
CA SER A 185 13.67 -0.42 8.66
C SER A 185 12.55 -1.06 7.88
N TYR A 186 11.33 -0.58 8.10
CA TYR A 186 10.12 -1.11 7.47
C TYR A 186 9.36 -0.02 6.74
N PHE A 187 8.76 -0.38 5.59
CA PHE A 187 7.73 0.44 4.94
C PHE A 187 6.38 -0.26 5.06
N ASN A 188 5.34 0.47 5.45
CA ASN A 188 4.01 -0.09 5.62
C ASN A 188 2.95 0.87 5.09
N SER A 189 2.28 0.49 4.01
CA SER A 189 1.21 1.31 3.46
C SER A 189 0.29 0.54 2.50
N CYS A 190 -0.78 1.23 2.05
CA CYS A 190 -1.84 0.68 1.22
C CYS A 190 -2.19 1.62 0.07
N SER A 191 -2.83 1.10 -1.02
CA SER A 191 -3.30 1.90 -2.16
C SER A 191 -2.15 2.54 -2.94
N THR A 192 -2.15 3.86 -3.09
CA THR A 192 -0.99 4.62 -3.58
C THR A 192 0.27 4.30 -2.76
N GLY A 193 0.13 4.12 -1.44
CA GLY A 193 1.22 3.68 -0.58
C GLY A 193 1.67 2.24 -0.87
N GLY A 194 0.78 1.37 -1.33
CA GLY A 194 1.15 0.05 -1.86
C GLY A 194 1.96 0.15 -3.16
N ARG A 195 1.66 1.12 -4.03
CA ARG A 195 2.48 1.46 -5.19
C ARG A 195 3.85 1.99 -4.76
N GLN A 196 3.89 2.94 -3.83
CA GLN A 196 5.14 3.45 -3.25
C GLN A 196 6.00 2.32 -2.69
N ALA A 197 5.40 1.38 -1.95
CA ALA A 197 6.06 0.19 -1.41
C ALA A 197 6.78 -0.65 -2.49
N LEU A 198 6.10 -0.89 -3.61
CA LEU A 198 6.67 -1.63 -4.73
C LEU A 198 7.80 -0.85 -5.41
N ILE A 199 7.63 0.46 -5.60
CA ILE A 199 8.66 1.33 -6.19
C ILE A 199 9.90 1.37 -5.29
N GLU A 200 9.75 1.43 -3.96
CA GLU A 200 10.87 1.38 -3.01
C GLU A 200 11.65 0.07 -3.14
N ALA A 201 10.97 -1.07 -3.19
CA ALA A 201 11.63 -2.36 -3.39
C ALA A 201 12.41 -2.43 -4.72
N GLN A 202 11.94 -1.75 -5.74
CA GLN A 202 12.52 -1.73 -7.09
C GLN A 202 13.71 -0.76 -7.21
N ARG A 203 13.52 0.49 -6.77
CA ARG A 203 14.48 1.60 -6.99
C ARG A 203 15.51 1.75 -5.87
N TYR A 204 15.07 1.55 -4.62
CA TYR A 204 15.85 1.80 -3.41
C TYR A 204 15.88 0.58 -2.49
N PRO A 205 16.35 -0.57 -2.99
CA PRO A 205 16.31 -1.84 -2.26
C PRO A 205 17.05 -1.80 -0.92
N GLU A 206 17.91 -0.79 -0.68
CA GLU A 206 18.67 -0.61 0.55
C GLU A 206 17.89 0.14 1.65
N ASP A 207 16.74 0.76 1.32
CA ASP A 207 16.02 1.59 2.27
C ASP A 207 15.30 0.78 3.35
N PHE A 208 14.78 -0.40 3.00
CA PHE A 208 13.97 -1.19 3.91
C PHE A 208 14.37 -2.66 3.96
N ASP A 209 14.27 -3.27 5.14
CA ASP A 209 14.45 -4.72 5.36
C ASP A 209 13.15 -5.49 5.12
N GLY A 210 12.00 -4.86 5.41
CA GLY A 210 10.68 -5.40 5.19
C GLY A 210 9.71 -4.36 4.63
N ILE A 211 8.90 -4.77 3.67
CA ILE A 211 7.94 -3.90 2.98
C ILE A 211 6.56 -4.55 3.03
N VAL A 212 5.55 -3.78 3.46
CA VAL A 212 4.13 -4.14 3.37
C VAL A 212 3.48 -3.31 2.28
N ALA A 213 2.96 -3.99 1.25
CA ALA A 213 2.26 -3.39 0.12
C ALA A 213 0.80 -3.86 0.08
N GLY A 214 -0.11 -3.05 0.61
CA GLY A 214 -1.55 -3.32 0.60
C GLY A 214 -2.23 -2.75 -0.63
N ASP A 215 -3.18 -3.50 -1.21
CA ASP A 215 -4.05 -3.09 -2.32
C ASP A 215 -3.33 -2.20 -3.36
N PRO A 216 -2.15 -2.61 -3.89
CA PRO A 216 -1.25 -1.72 -4.60
C PRO A 216 -1.78 -1.30 -5.97
N SER A 217 -1.91 0.01 -6.19
CA SER A 217 -2.28 0.60 -7.49
C SER A 217 -1.05 0.77 -8.40
N TRP A 218 -0.31 -0.31 -8.66
CA TRP A 218 1.01 -0.26 -9.30
C TRP A 218 0.99 0.19 -10.78
N ASP A 219 -0.11 0.02 -11.51
CA ASP A 219 -0.32 0.56 -12.87
C ASP A 219 -1.35 1.70 -12.80
N GLN A 220 -1.01 2.74 -12.03
CA GLN A 220 -1.95 3.77 -11.59
C GLN A 220 -2.60 4.53 -12.73
N MET A 221 -1.85 4.91 -13.76
CA MET A 221 -2.39 5.71 -14.86
C MET A 221 -3.30 4.89 -15.77
N ARG A 222 -3.00 3.61 -16.00
CA ARG A 222 -3.90 2.68 -16.70
C ARG A 222 -5.18 2.46 -15.90
N LEU A 223 -5.06 2.24 -14.60
CA LEU A 223 -6.20 2.08 -13.70
C LEU A 223 -7.13 3.29 -13.75
N TYR A 224 -6.57 4.50 -13.66
CA TYR A 224 -7.36 5.74 -13.72
C TYR A 224 -8.12 5.89 -15.02
N ALA A 225 -7.45 5.72 -16.15
CA ALA A 225 -8.08 5.80 -17.46
C ALA A 225 -9.20 4.75 -17.65
N ALA A 226 -8.92 3.50 -17.29
CA ALA A 226 -9.88 2.41 -17.40
C ALA A 226 -11.10 2.62 -16.48
N ARG A 227 -10.91 3.12 -15.26
CA ARG A 227 -12.01 3.43 -14.33
C ARG A 227 -12.88 4.59 -14.81
N VAL A 228 -12.27 5.65 -15.37
CA VAL A 228 -13.04 6.73 -15.98
C VAL A 228 -13.88 6.21 -17.15
N TYR A 229 -13.30 5.39 -18.01
CA TYR A 229 -14.05 4.76 -19.11
C TYR A 229 -15.17 3.86 -18.58
N LEU A 230 -14.91 3.02 -17.58
CA LEU A 230 -15.94 2.16 -16.99
C LEU A 230 -17.09 3.00 -16.41
N ASN A 231 -16.76 4.11 -15.72
CA ASN A 231 -17.78 5.03 -15.20
C ASN A 231 -18.65 5.61 -16.32
N VAL A 232 -18.05 6.09 -17.40
CA VAL A 232 -18.78 6.61 -18.59
C VAL A 232 -19.67 5.52 -19.19
N TYR A 233 -19.15 4.28 -19.28
CA TYR A 233 -19.92 3.16 -19.84
C TYR A 233 -21.14 2.79 -18.97
N VAL A 234 -20.98 2.69 -17.65
CA VAL A 234 -22.09 2.30 -16.76
C VAL A 234 -23.14 3.40 -16.61
N ASN A 235 -22.77 4.65 -16.88
CA ASN A 235 -23.65 5.82 -16.90
C ASN A 235 -24.10 6.24 -18.32
N ARG A 236 -23.89 5.41 -19.35
CA ARG A 236 -24.14 5.73 -20.78
C ARG A 236 -25.58 6.14 -21.09
N GLU A 237 -26.53 5.69 -20.29
CA GLU A 237 -27.95 6.02 -20.41
C GLU A 237 -28.64 5.82 -19.04
N PRO A 238 -29.72 6.55 -18.72
CA PRO A 238 -30.38 6.44 -17.41
C PRO A 238 -30.83 5.00 -17.07
N ALA A 239 -31.27 4.22 -18.07
CA ALA A 239 -31.73 2.84 -17.89
C ALA A 239 -30.59 1.86 -17.53
N ALA A 240 -29.31 2.21 -17.78
CA ALA A 240 -28.15 1.39 -17.46
C ALA A 240 -27.62 1.63 -16.04
N VAL A 241 -27.98 2.74 -15.43
CA VAL A 241 -27.53 3.09 -14.07
C VAL A 241 -28.15 2.12 -13.07
N ILE A 242 -27.31 1.46 -12.27
CA ILE A 242 -27.78 0.68 -11.12
C ILE A 242 -27.85 1.64 -9.92
N PRO A 243 -29.05 1.98 -9.43
CA PRO A 243 -29.12 2.88 -8.27
C PRO A 243 -28.56 2.19 -7.03
N PRO A 244 -27.90 2.95 -6.11
CA PRO A 244 -27.29 2.38 -4.90
C PRO A 244 -28.24 1.55 -4.03
N SER A 245 -29.54 1.84 -4.09
CA SER A 245 -30.58 1.07 -3.39
C SER A 245 -30.72 -0.39 -3.86
N LYS A 246 -30.20 -0.73 -5.04
CA LYS A 246 -30.19 -2.11 -5.58
C LYS A 246 -28.93 -2.90 -5.23
N TYR A 247 -27.85 -2.26 -4.78
CA TYR A 247 -26.62 -2.97 -4.44
C TYR A 247 -26.82 -4.05 -3.36
N PRO A 248 -27.59 -3.81 -2.27
CA PRO A 248 -27.89 -4.86 -1.29
C PRO A 248 -28.59 -6.06 -1.90
N MET A 249 -29.59 -5.86 -2.75
CA MET A 249 -30.31 -6.95 -3.43
C MET A 249 -29.39 -7.79 -4.31
N ILE A 250 -28.48 -7.15 -5.05
CA ILE A 250 -27.48 -7.87 -5.88
C ILE A 250 -26.54 -8.65 -4.97
N HIS A 251 -26.03 -8.02 -3.91
CA HIS A 251 -25.10 -8.61 -2.94
C HIS A 251 -25.72 -9.84 -2.27
N ASP A 252 -26.95 -9.74 -1.79
CA ASP A 252 -27.68 -10.84 -1.16
C ASP A 252 -27.87 -12.03 -2.13
N ALA A 253 -28.17 -11.76 -3.40
CA ALA A 253 -28.28 -12.80 -4.42
C ALA A 253 -26.95 -13.51 -4.68
N VAL A 254 -25.85 -12.76 -4.72
CA VAL A 254 -24.49 -13.30 -4.86
C VAL A 254 -24.09 -14.13 -3.65
N LEU A 255 -24.34 -13.65 -2.43
CA LEU A 255 -24.09 -14.40 -1.18
C LEU A 255 -24.91 -15.68 -1.15
N ASN A 256 -26.20 -15.63 -1.47
CA ASN A 256 -27.06 -16.82 -1.50
C ASN A 256 -26.54 -17.90 -2.46
N ALA A 257 -25.87 -17.52 -3.53
CA ALA A 257 -25.28 -18.44 -4.50
C ALA A 257 -23.89 -18.99 -4.10
N CYS A 258 -23.13 -18.26 -3.30
CA CYS A 258 -21.70 -18.52 -3.16
C CYS A 258 -21.19 -18.65 -1.73
N ASP A 259 -21.80 -17.99 -0.74
CA ASP A 259 -21.31 -17.92 0.64
C ASP A 259 -21.04 -19.32 1.22
N ALA A 260 -21.99 -20.23 1.16
CA ALA A 260 -21.85 -21.58 1.73
C ALA A 260 -20.84 -22.51 0.99
N LYS A 261 -20.19 -22.08 -0.10
CA LYS A 261 -19.28 -22.93 -0.88
C LYS A 261 -17.96 -23.26 -0.16
N ASP A 262 -17.57 -22.46 0.80
CA ASP A 262 -16.38 -22.71 1.65
C ASP A 262 -16.69 -23.57 2.88
N GLY A 263 -17.99 -23.91 3.11
CA GLY A 263 -18.47 -24.70 4.25
C GLY A 263 -19.00 -23.87 5.40
N VAL A 264 -19.04 -22.55 5.28
CA VAL A 264 -19.59 -21.60 6.27
C VAL A 264 -20.60 -20.69 5.58
N LYS A 265 -21.66 -20.31 6.28
CA LYS A 265 -22.61 -19.29 5.81
C LYS A 265 -22.56 -18.12 6.78
N ASP A 266 -21.69 -17.16 6.51
CA ASP A 266 -21.37 -16.09 7.44
C ASP A 266 -21.36 -14.67 6.80
N GLY A 267 -21.87 -14.56 5.57
CA GLY A 267 -21.94 -13.30 4.83
C GLY A 267 -20.61 -12.92 4.16
N VAL A 268 -19.65 -13.85 4.08
CA VAL A 268 -18.34 -13.62 3.46
C VAL A 268 -18.03 -14.74 2.47
N ILE A 269 -17.62 -14.41 1.26
CA ILE A 269 -17.16 -15.39 0.28
C ILE A 269 -15.64 -15.53 0.47
N GLU A 270 -15.20 -16.66 1.02
CA GLU A 270 -13.77 -16.91 1.31
C GLU A 270 -12.91 -16.93 0.04
N HIS A 271 -13.42 -17.50 -1.05
CA HIS A 271 -12.69 -17.61 -2.32
C HIS A 271 -13.54 -17.13 -3.51
N PRO A 272 -13.69 -15.82 -3.70
CA PRO A 272 -14.53 -15.24 -4.76
C PRO A 272 -14.22 -15.71 -6.18
N PRO A 273 -12.97 -16.06 -6.57
CA PRO A 273 -12.71 -16.65 -7.90
C PRO A 273 -13.48 -17.95 -8.19
N ALA A 274 -13.85 -18.71 -7.17
CA ALA A 274 -14.66 -19.93 -7.31
C ALA A 274 -16.17 -19.67 -7.34
N CYS A 275 -16.58 -18.42 -7.13
CA CYS A 275 -17.99 -18.01 -7.22
C CYS A 275 -18.33 -17.61 -8.66
N SER A 276 -19.22 -18.37 -9.29
CA SER A 276 -19.80 -18.01 -10.58
C SER A 276 -21.26 -17.59 -10.34
N PHE A 277 -21.57 -16.34 -10.64
CA PHE A 277 -22.92 -15.79 -10.53
C PHE A 277 -23.33 -15.13 -11.85
N ASP A 278 -24.48 -15.54 -12.40
CA ASP A 278 -25.05 -14.93 -13.60
C ASP A 278 -26.07 -13.85 -13.23
N PHE A 279 -25.71 -12.60 -13.41
CA PHE A 279 -26.59 -11.45 -13.15
C PHE A 279 -27.86 -11.44 -14.00
N ALA A 280 -27.94 -12.24 -15.09
CA ALA A 280 -29.17 -12.41 -15.86
C ALA A 280 -30.28 -13.03 -15.03
N ALA A 281 -29.96 -13.79 -13.98
CA ALA A 281 -30.95 -14.34 -13.04
C ALA A 281 -31.76 -13.25 -12.29
N LEU A 282 -31.22 -12.04 -12.20
CA LEU A 282 -31.88 -10.89 -11.56
C LEU A 282 -32.70 -10.05 -12.53
N THR A 283 -32.87 -10.47 -13.81
CA THR A 283 -33.59 -9.67 -14.81
C THR A 283 -35.07 -9.51 -14.44
N CYS A 284 -35.57 -8.28 -14.47
CA CYS A 284 -37.00 -7.97 -14.25
C CYS A 284 -37.89 -8.73 -15.23
N LYS A 285 -38.98 -9.30 -14.73
CA LYS A 285 -40.02 -9.95 -15.55
C LYS A 285 -41.03 -8.96 -16.13
N GLY A 286 -41.03 -7.75 -15.63
CA GLY A 286 -41.90 -6.63 -16.03
C GLY A 286 -41.13 -5.32 -15.99
N ASP A 287 -41.74 -4.27 -15.46
CA ASP A 287 -41.15 -2.96 -15.28
C ASP A 287 -39.96 -2.97 -14.27
N ASP A 288 -39.24 -1.88 -14.24
CA ASP A 288 -38.13 -1.71 -13.29
C ASP A 288 -38.66 -1.69 -11.84
N ALA A 289 -38.09 -2.55 -10.99
CA ALA A 289 -38.46 -2.69 -9.58
C ALA A 289 -37.24 -2.82 -8.67
N ALA A 290 -37.44 -2.65 -7.36
CA ALA A 290 -36.36 -2.65 -6.39
C ALA A 290 -35.65 -4.01 -6.23
N ASP A 291 -36.32 -5.09 -6.57
CA ASP A 291 -35.90 -6.49 -6.40
C ASP A 291 -35.36 -7.15 -7.70
N CYS A 292 -35.17 -6.36 -8.77
CA CYS A 292 -34.69 -6.88 -10.04
C CYS A 292 -33.82 -5.85 -10.79
N LEU A 293 -33.12 -6.30 -11.85
CA LEU A 293 -32.35 -5.48 -12.74
C LEU A 293 -32.98 -5.38 -14.12
N THR A 294 -33.07 -4.18 -14.70
CA THR A 294 -33.37 -4.03 -16.11
C THR A 294 -32.29 -4.69 -16.97
N LYS A 295 -32.61 -5.01 -18.25
CA LYS A 295 -31.59 -5.56 -19.16
C LYS A 295 -30.33 -4.68 -19.26
N PRO A 296 -30.41 -3.34 -19.40
CA PRO A 296 -29.22 -2.47 -19.37
C PRO A 296 -28.47 -2.52 -18.03
N GLN A 297 -29.14 -2.65 -16.89
CA GLN A 297 -28.50 -2.81 -15.56
C GLN A 297 -27.80 -4.16 -15.44
N VAL A 298 -28.31 -5.24 -16.00
CA VAL A 298 -27.64 -6.54 -16.08
C VAL A 298 -26.31 -6.41 -16.85
N GLU A 299 -26.31 -5.70 -17.97
CA GLU A 299 -25.06 -5.45 -18.73
C GLU A 299 -24.07 -4.57 -17.94
N THR A 300 -24.56 -3.62 -17.16
CA THR A 300 -23.73 -2.85 -16.22
C THR A 300 -23.10 -3.75 -15.14
N ALA A 301 -23.89 -4.62 -14.49
CA ALA A 301 -23.38 -5.56 -13.49
C ALA A 301 -22.32 -6.52 -14.06
N LYS A 302 -22.56 -7.04 -15.28
CA LYS A 302 -21.56 -7.85 -16.01
C LYS A 302 -20.28 -7.07 -16.32
N ALA A 303 -20.41 -5.78 -16.69
CA ALA A 303 -19.26 -4.94 -16.96
C ALA A 303 -18.42 -4.69 -15.70
N MET A 304 -19.05 -4.50 -14.54
CA MET A 304 -18.37 -4.34 -13.27
C MET A 304 -17.61 -5.62 -12.87
N SER A 305 -18.17 -6.78 -13.08
CA SER A 305 -17.58 -8.08 -12.69
C SER A 305 -16.67 -8.73 -13.75
N SER A 306 -16.31 -7.99 -14.78
CA SER A 306 -15.44 -8.46 -15.85
C SER A 306 -14.20 -7.57 -15.98
N PRO A 307 -13.11 -8.04 -16.63
CA PRO A 307 -12.03 -7.15 -17.03
C PRO A 307 -12.58 -5.94 -17.80
N ILE A 308 -12.00 -4.77 -17.53
CA ILE A 308 -12.44 -3.55 -18.22
C ILE A 308 -11.97 -3.63 -19.66
N THR A 309 -12.92 -3.73 -20.60
CA THR A 309 -12.66 -3.88 -22.03
C THR A 309 -13.30 -2.75 -22.82
N ASP A 310 -12.64 -2.36 -23.90
CA ASP A 310 -13.31 -1.56 -24.95
C ASP A 310 -14.49 -2.36 -25.52
N ARG A 311 -15.69 -1.83 -25.38
CA ARG A 311 -16.92 -2.51 -25.77
C ARG A 311 -17.12 -2.61 -27.30
N LYS A 312 -16.34 -1.87 -28.07
CA LYS A 312 -16.37 -1.92 -29.54
C LYS A 312 -15.43 -2.98 -30.10
N SER A 313 -14.18 -2.97 -29.62
CA SER A 313 -13.13 -3.85 -30.13
C SER A 313 -12.92 -5.12 -29.29
N GLY A 314 -13.39 -5.16 -28.04
CA GLY A 314 -13.09 -6.23 -27.08
C GLY A 314 -11.70 -6.17 -26.50
N ALA A 315 -10.90 -5.14 -26.81
CA ALA A 315 -9.55 -5.01 -26.27
C ALA A 315 -9.57 -4.81 -24.76
N VAL A 316 -8.71 -5.52 -24.03
CA VAL A 316 -8.58 -5.36 -22.59
C VAL A 316 -7.85 -4.07 -22.26
N LEU A 317 -8.55 -3.15 -21.60
CA LEU A 317 -8.01 -1.86 -21.15
C LEU A 317 -7.34 -1.99 -19.77
N HIS A 318 -7.96 -2.77 -18.89
CA HIS A 318 -7.41 -3.13 -17.58
C HIS A 318 -7.86 -4.57 -17.25
N PRO A 319 -6.92 -5.44 -16.84
CA PRO A 319 -7.22 -6.86 -16.64
C PRO A 319 -8.08 -7.14 -15.39
N GLY A 320 -8.10 -6.20 -14.42
CA GLY A 320 -8.80 -6.38 -13.16
C GLY A 320 -10.31 -6.24 -13.28
N ARG A 321 -11.01 -6.97 -12.41
CA ARG A 321 -12.47 -6.98 -12.26
C ARG A 321 -12.84 -6.82 -10.79
N TYR A 322 -14.11 -6.53 -10.54
CA TYR A 322 -14.67 -6.52 -9.19
C TYR A 322 -15.31 -7.89 -8.90
N TYR A 323 -14.86 -8.51 -7.83
CA TYR A 323 -15.23 -9.88 -7.50
C TYR A 323 -16.57 -9.97 -6.78
N PRO A 324 -17.27 -11.14 -6.85
CA PRO A 324 -18.43 -11.43 -6.02
C PRO A 324 -18.16 -11.14 -4.54
N GLY A 325 -19.09 -10.43 -3.89
CA GLY A 325 -18.94 -9.91 -2.53
C GLY A 325 -18.54 -8.44 -2.46
N SER A 326 -18.20 -7.78 -3.61
CA SER A 326 -17.83 -6.36 -3.67
C SER A 326 -18.99 -5.41 -3.99
N GLU A 327 -20.19 -5.91 -4.23
CA GLU A 327 -21.32 -5.17 -4.83
C GLU A 327 -21.71 -3.94 -4.02
N LEU A 328 -21.62 -4.00 -2.69
CA LEU A 328 -21.94 -2.88 -1.81
C LEU A 328 -21.01 -1.66 -2.03
N GLY A 329 -19.82 -1.90 -2.57
CA GLY A 329 -18.83 -0.86 -2.88
C GLY A 329 -18.90 -0.31 -4.31
N TRP A 330 -19.76 -0.85 -5.19
CA TRP A 330 -19.79 -0.48 -6.63
C TRP A 330 -20.07 0.99 -6.90
N GLY A 331 -20.70 1.70 -5.95
CA GLY A 331 -20.90 3.14 -6.02
C GLY A 331 -19.61 3.95 -6.17
N SER A 332 -18.47 3.41 -5.74
CA SER A 332 -17.15 4.05 -5.87
C SER A 332 -16.68 4.20 -7.32
N VAL A 333 -17.15 3.33 -8.22
CA VAL A 333 -16.83 3.37 -9.65
C VAL A 333 -18.05 3.67 -10.49
N GLY A 334 -19.20 3.08 -10.17
CA GLY A 334 -20.46 3.24 -10.87
C GLY A 334 -21.30 4.45 -10.44
N GLY A 335 -20.78 5.30 -9.55
CA GLY A 335 -21.44 6.54 -9.14
C GLY A 335 -21.66 7.53 -10.30
N PRO A 336 -22.36 8.65 -10.07
CA PRO A 336 -22.76 9.59 -11.12
C PRO A 336 -21.55 10.29 -11.80
N THR A 337 -20.42 10.31 -11.14
CA THR A 337 -19.15 10.85 -11.65
C THR A 337 -18.01 9.86 -11.41
N PRO A 338 -16.92 9.88 -12.19
CA PRO A 338 -15.75 9.07 -11.89
C PRO A 338 -15.19 9.37 -10.50
N SER A 339 -14.49 8.41 -9.90
CA SER A 339 -13.82 8.65 -8.62
C SER A 339 -12.90 9.86 -8.71
N GLY A 340 -12.87 10.70 -7.65
CA GLY A 340 -12.18 11.99 -7.65
C GLY A 340 -10.71 11.85 -8.05
N GLU A 341 -9.99 10.89 -7.49
CA GLU A 341 -8.57 10.68 -7.82
C GLU A 341 -8.32 10.24 -9.28
N SER A 342 -9.18 9.37 -9.84
CA SER A 342 -9.04 8.95 -11.24
C SER A 342 -9.34 10.11 -12.19
N HIS A 343 -10.39 10.89 -11.91
CA HIS A 343 -10.74 12.06 -12.70
C HIS A 343 -9.64 13.13 -12.62
N GLU A 344 -9.17 13.48 -11.41
CA GLU A 344 -8.12 14.47 -11.22
C GLU A 344 -6.79 14.03 -11.84
N GLY A 345 -6.40 12.77 -11.68
CA GLY A 345 -5.20 12.22 -12.32
C GLY A 345 -5.26 12.31 -13.84
N MET A 346 -6.38 11.90 -14.45
CA MET A 346 -6.57 12.02 -15.90
C MET A 346 -6.57 13.48 -16.35
N LYS A 347 -7.30 14.33 -15.66
CA LYS A 347 -7.46 15.74 -16.00
C LYS A 347 -6.15 16.54 -15.90
N LYS A 348 -5.34 16.29 -14.87
CA LYS A 348 -4.16 17.10 -14.54
C LYS A 348 -2.85 16.54 -15.09
N ILE A 349 -2.72 15.20 -15.16
CA ILE A 349 -1.50 14.55 -15.64
C ILE A 349 -1.57 14.28 -17.14
N VAL A 350 -2.76 13.86 -17.66
CA VAL A 350 -2.90 13.38 -19.04
C VAL A 350 -3.42 14.46 -19.99
N PHE A 351 -4.40 15.24 -19.53
CA PHE A 351 -5.10 16.21 -20.38
C PHE A 351 -4.83 17.66 -19.96
N ASN A 352 -5.86 18.34 -19.49
CA ASN A 352 -5.83 19.72 -19.00
C ASN A 352 -7.02 19.97 -18.04
N PRO A 353 -7.01 21.06 -17.27
CA PRO A 353 -8.07 21.37 -16.33
C PRO A 353 -9.51 21.44 -16.87
N GLY A 354 -9.67 21.69 -18.16
CA GLY A 354 -10.98 21.76 -18.83
C GLY A 354 -11.43 20.46 -19.49
N TRP A 355 -10.71 19.35 -19.30
CA TRP A 355 -11.07 18.08 -19.94
C TRP A 355 -12.42 17.55 -19.43
N ASP A 356 -13.30 17.20 -20.40
CA ASP A 356 -14.56 16.52 -20.16
C ASP A 356 -14.37 15.00 -20.25
N TYR A 357 -14.53 14.29 -19.14
CA TYR A 357 -14.33 12.84 -19.06
C TYR A 357 -15.30 12.03 -19.93
N HIS A 358 -16.47 12.60 -20.30
CA HIS A 358 -17.39 11.95 -21.25
C HIS A 358 -16.80 11.79 -22.66
N THR A 359 -15.74 12.55 -22.97
CA THR A 359 -15.07 12.50 -24.27
C THR A 359 -13.97 11.45 -24.36
N ILE A 360 -13.78 10.63 -23.31
CA ILE A 360 -12.73 9.60 -23.27
C ILE A 360 -12.86 8.63 -24.44
N LYS A 361 -11.75 8.42 -25.14
CA LYS A 361 -11.63 7.51 -26.28
C LYS A 361 -10.74 6.33 -25.90
N VAL A 362 -11.21 5.12 -26.17
CA VAL A 362 -10.44 3.92 -25.87
C VAL A 362 -10.22 3.10 -27.14
N PRO A 363 -9.05 2.46 -27.29
CA PRO A 363 -7.95 2.34 -26.30
C PRO A 363 -7.00 3.56 -26.23
N GLU A 364 -7.13 4.56 -27.10
CA GLU A 364 -6.16 5.64 -27.34
C GLU A 364 -5.82 6.44 -26.07
N ASP A 365 -6.84 6.81 -25.27
CA ASP A 365 -6.63 7.61 -24.06
C ASP A 365 -6.06 6.78 -22.90
N VAL A 366 -6.31 5.47 -22.87
CA VAL A 366 -5.62 4.55 -21.93
C VAL A 366 -4.13 4.48 -22.24
N GLU A 367 -3.79 4.33 -23.53
CA GLU A 367 -2.40 4.33 -23.97
C GLU A 367 -1.73 5.69 -23.76
N ARG A 368 -2.47 6.78 -23.97
CA ARG A 368 -1.99 8.15 -23.68
C ARG A 368 -1.70 8.30 -22.19
N ALA A 369 -2.58 7.82 -21.30
CA ALA A 369 -2.41 7.87 -19.86
C ALA A 369 -1.14 7.12 -19.41
N VAL A 370 -0.92 5.91 -19.92
CA VAL A 370 0.28 5.10 -19.61
C VAL A 370 1.58 5.79 -20.03
N ARG A 371 1.54 6.66 -21.04
CA ARG A 371 2.72 7.41 -21.49
C ARG A 371 2.88 8.79 -20.85
N ALA A 372 1.81 9.34 -20.27
CA ALA A 372 1.77 10.75 -19.85
C ALA A 372 2.73 11.07 -18.70
N ASP A 373 2.94 10.14 -17.80
CA ASP A 373 3.83 10.28 -16.64
C ASP A 373 5.24 9.75 -16.90
N ASN A 374 5.55 9.34 -18.12
CA ASN A 374 6.82 8.70 -18.48
C ASN A 374 7.22 7.53 -17.56
N GLY A 375 6.23 6.79 -17.06
CA GLY A 375 6.42 5.63 -16.17
C GLY A 375 6.79 5.99 -14.73
N LEU A 376 6.66 7.25 -14.32
CA LEU A 376 6.97 7.68 -12.94
C LEU A 376 6.07 7.00 -11.91
N LEU A 377 4.77 6.86 -12.21
CA LEU A 377 3.77 6.25 -11.34
C LEU A 377 3.60 4.74 -11.58
N TYR A 378 4.47 4.13 -12.38
CA TYR A 378 4.44 2.70 -12.65
C TYR A 378 5.31 1.94 -11.65
N GLY A 379 4.68 1.19 -10.75
CA GLY A 379 5.33 0.31 -9.77
C GLY A 379 5.31 -1.17 -10.18
N GLY A 380 5.13 -1.46 -11.46
CA GLY A 380 4.94 -2.81 -11.97
C GLY A 380 6.21 -3.54 -12.43
N GLU A 381 7.41 -3.03 -12.14
CA GLU A 381 8.65 -3.74 -12.45
C GLU A 381 8.81 -4.99 -11.56
N PRO A 382 8.85 -6.22 -12.11
CA PRO A 382 8.80 -7.43 -11.30
C PRO A 382 10.17 -7.92 -10.83
N ASP A 383 11.27 -7.40 -11.34
CA ASP A 383 12.61 -7.88 -10.95
C ASP A 383 13.05 -7.28 -9.60
N LEU A 384 12.74 -7.99 -8.52
CA LEU A 384 13.12 -7.65 -7.15
C LEU A 384 14.36 -8.41 -6.66
N LYS A 385 15.19 -8.96 -7.56
CA LYS A 385 16.38 -9.74 -7.17
C LYS A 385 17.33 -8.96 -6.26
N ARG A 386 17.52 -7.66 -6.49
CA ARG A 386 18.38 -6.82 -5.63
C ARG A 386 17.82 -6.72 -4.21
N PHE A 387 16.52 -6.45 -4.07
CA PHE A 387 15.87 -6.36 -2.78
C PHE A 387 15.88 -7.70 -2.03
N PHE A 388 15.50 -8.78 -2.69
CA PHE A 388 15.48 -10.11 -2.06
C PHE A 388 16.89 -10.65 -1.80
N GLY A 389 17.86 -10.34 -2.67
CA GLY A 389 19.26 -10.79 -2.54
C GLY A 389 19.96 -10.25 -1.29
N ARG A 390 19.53 -9.09 -0.78
CA ARG A 390 20.03 -8.55 0.49
C ARG A 390 19.22 -9.01 1.73
N GLY A 391 18.26 -9.92 1.54
CA GLY A 391 17.41 -10.47 2.60
C GLY A 391 16.07 -9.76 2.78
N GLY A 392 15.74 -8.78 1.92
CA GLY A 392 14.47 -8.05 1.95
C GLY A 392 13.24 -8.95 1.90
N LYS A 393 12.17 -8.55 2.57
CA LYS A 393 10.89 -9.27 2.64
C LYS A 393 9.74 -8.39 2.13
N LEU A 394 8.94 -8.91 1.20
CA LEU A 394 7.75 -8.23 0.68
C LEU A 394 6.48 -8.98 1.09
N LEU A 395 5.69 -8.39 1.96
CA LEU A 395 4.36 -8.84 2.33
C LEU A 395 3.33 -8.03 1.57
N MET A 396 2.61 -8.66 0.68
CA MET A 396 1.48 -8.07 -0.02
C MET A 396 0.17 -8.54 0.62
N TYR A 397 -0.84 -7.68 0.63
CA TYR A 397 -2.21 -8.08 0.96
C TYR A 397 -3.21 -7.36 0.05
N HIS A 398 -4.42 -7.93 -0.09
CA HIS A 398 -5.50 -7.32 -0.88
C HIS A 398 -6.87 -7.79 -0.41
N GLY A 399 -7.81 -6.86 -0.27
CA GLY A 399 -9.20 -7.16 0.01
C GLY A 399 -9.92 -7.76 -1.20
N TRP A 400 -10.55 -8.93 -1.04
CA TRP A 400 -11.31 -9.52 -2.14
C TRP A 400 -12.52 -8.67 -2.56
N ALA A 401 -13.07 -7.87 -1.65
CA ALA A 401 -14.20 -6.97 -1.92
C ALA A 401 -13.79 -5.54 -2.27
N ASP A 402 -12.51 -5.31 -2.63
CA ASP A 402 -12.00 -3.97 -2.99
C ASP A 402 -12.71 -3.41 -4.23
N PRO A 403 -13.48 -2.30 -4.09
CA PRO A 403 -14.20 -1.70 -5.19
C PRO A 403 -13.39 -0.60 -5.90
N LEU A 404 -12.18 -0.28 -5.42
CA LEU A 404 -11.33 0.78 -5.98
C LEU A 404 -10.17 0.21 -6.78
N VAL A 405 -9.40 -0.70 -6.21
CA VAL A 405 -8.30 -1.37 -6.89
C VAL A 405 -8.62 -2.86 -7.00
N SER A 406 -8.73 -3.35 -8.22
CA SER A 406 -9.09 -4.76 -8.41
C SER A 406 -8.08 -5.71 -7.75
N PRO A 407 -8.53 -6.75 -7.02
CA PRO A 407 -7.67 -7.78 -6.43
C PRO A 407 -6.76 -8.48 -7.45
N ASP A 408 -7.17 -8.56 -8.73
CA ASP A 408 -6.33 -9.09 -9.80
C ASP A 408 -4.99 -8.37 -9.91
N THR A 409 -4.90 -7.09 -9.54
CA THR A 409 -3.63 -6.33 -9.58
C THR A 409 -2.56 -6.97 -8.69
N SER A 410 -2.92 -7.37 -7.46
CA SER A 410 -2.01 -8.06 -6.54
C SER A 410 -1.68 -9.48 -7.02
N LEU A 411 -2.66 -10.22 -7.53
CA LEU A 411 -2.45 -11.56 -8.07
C LEU A 411 -1.49 -11.54 -9.27
N ILE A 412 -1.69 -10.60 -10.19
CA ILE A 412 -0.84 -10.43 -11.37
C ILE A 412 0.58 -10.04 -10.94
N MET A 413 0.72 -9.07 -10.01
CA MET A 413 2.04 -8.62 -9.55
C MET A 413 2.78 -9.71 -8.80
N TYR A 414 2.12 -10.44 -7.90
CA TYR A 414 2.69 -11.59 -7.21
C TYR A 414 3.25 -12.63 -8.19
N LYS A 415 2.46 -13.01 -9.20
CA LYS A 415 2.87 -13.96 -10.24
C LYS A 415 4.06 -13.45 -11.05
N ARG A 416 4.02 -12.19 -11.50
CA ARG A 416 5.10 -11.56 -12.28
C ARG A 416 6.41 -11.51 -11.50
N ILE A 417 6.36 -11.15 -10.20
CA ILE A 417 7.56 -11.17 -9.35
C ILE A 417 8.11 -12.59 -9.23
N PHE A 418 7.23 -13.57 -9.00
CA PHE A 418 7.65 -14.96 -8.86
C PHE A 418 8.30 -15.49 -10.14
N GLU A 419 7.76 -15.15 -11.31
CA GLU A 419 8.30 -15.51 -12.62
C GLU A 419 9.66 -14.82 -12.89
N ALA A 420 9.80 -13.55 -12.57
CA ALA A 420 11.03 -12.78 -12.82
C ALA A 420 12.19 -13.15 -11.88
N VAL A 421 11.88 -13.40 -10.62
CA VAL A 421 12.88 -13.71 -9.58
C VAL A 421 13.19 -15.20 -9.53
N GLY A 422 12.20 -16.05 -9.82
CA GLY A 422 12.31 -17.51 -9.75
C GLY A 422 12.10 -18.07 -8.34
N PRO A 423 12.52 -19.33 -8.06
CA PRO A 423 12.22 -20.04 -6.81
C PRO A 423 12.71 -19.35 -5.54
N SER A 424 13.74 -18.49 -5.62
CA SER A 424 14.24 -17.72 -4.48
C SER A 424 13.21 -16.70 -3.94
N ALA A 425 12.24 -16.30 -4.74
CA ALA A 425 11.12 -15.45 -4.29
C ALA A 425 10.28 -16.13 -3.20
N ALA A 426 10.21 -17.45 -3.15
CA ALA A 426 9.36 -18.19 -2.20
C ALA A 426 9.60 -17.82 -0.74
N ASN A 427 10.85 -17.50 -0.38
CA ASN A 427 11.23 -17.11 0.99
C ASN A 427 11.23 -15.62 1.25
N SER A 428 10.90 -14.80 0.24
CA SER A 428 10.99 -13.34 0.32
C SER A 428 9.71 -12.62 -0.11
N LEU A 429 8.74 -13.35 -0.69
CA LEU A 429 7.46 -12.81 -1.16
C LEU A 429 6.30 -13.57 -0.50
N ALA A 430 5.34 -12.84 0.06
CA ALA A 430 4.06 -13.36 0.56
C ALA A 430 2.91 -12.51 0.04
N LEU A 431 1.76 -13.14 -0.22
CA LEU A 431 0.51 -12.45 -0.53
C LEU A 431 -0.59 -13.02 0.36
N PHE A 432 -1.38 -12.15 0.98
CA PHE A 432 -2.55 -12.50 1.78
C PHE A 432 -3.79 -11.86 1.14
N MET A 433 -4.67 -12.69 0.61
CA MET A 433 -5.96 -12.22 0.14
C MET A 433 -6.94 -12.20 1.31
N VAL A 434 -7.68 -11.11 1.47
CA VAL A 434 -8.52 -10.88 2.65
C VAL A 434 -10.00 -10.97 2.26
N PRO A 435 -10.69 -12.07 2.62
CA PRO A 435 -12.11 -12.26 2.29
C PRO A 435 -12.99 -11.17 2.89
N GLY A 436 -13.89 -10.61 2.09
CA GLY A 436 -14.85 -9.59 2.51
C GLY A 436 -14.26 -8.23 2.89
N MET A 437 -12.94 -8.04 2.86
CA MET A 437 -12.32 -6.73 3.08
C MET A 437 -12.49 -5.85 1.83
N GLY A 438 -12.87 -4.60 2.04
CA GLY A 438 -12.88 -3.54 1.04
C GLY A 438 -11.48 -3.00 0.73
N HIS A 439 -11.42 -1.74 0.27
CA HIS A 439 -10.14 -1.10 -0.05
C HIS A 439 -9.36 -0.75 1.21
N CYS A 440 -8.23 -1.39 1.44
CA CYS A 440 -7.33 -1.23 2.60
C CYS A 440 -7.90 -1.66 3.95
N GLN A 441 -9.20 -1.61 4.15
CA GLN A 441 -9.93 -1.94 5.38
C GLN A 441 -11.45 -1.92 5.15
N GLY A 442 -12.19 -2.31 6.18
CA GLY A 442 -13.66 -2.31 6.17
C GLY A 442 -14.26 -3.46 5.36
N GLY A 443 -15.59 -3.51 5.32
CA GLY A 443 -16.35 -4.59 4.72
C GLY A 443 -16.80 -5.62 5.76
N PRO A 444 -17.53 -6.69 5.34
CA PRO A 444 -18.10 -7.70 6.25
C PRO A 444 -17.07 -8.74 6.74
N GLY A 445 -15.85 -8.76 6.19
CA GLY A 445 -14.81 -9.73 6.52
C GLY A 445 -13.92 -9.29 7.68
N THR A 446 -12.92 -10.12 7.99
CA THR A 446 -11.91 -9.80 9.01
C THR A 446 -10.81 -8.94 8.40
N ASP A 447 -10.87 -7.63 8.62
CA ASP A 447 -10.01 -6.62 7.97
C ASP A 447 -8.92 -6.05 8.89
N VAL A 448 -8.99 -6.35 10.21
CA VAL A 448 -8.05 -5.84 11.21
C VAL A 448 -7.01 -6.90 11.56
N PHE A 449 -5.76 -6.67 11.14
CA PHE A 449 -4.61 -7.54 11.43
C PHE A 449 -3.31 -6.75 11.53
N ASP A 450 -2.37 -7.26 12.32
CA ASP A 450 -1.09 -6.58 12.56
C ASP A 450 -0.07 -6.92 11.47
N LYS A 451 -0.10 -6.11 10.42
CA LYS A 451 0.80 -6.21 9.26
C LYS A 451 2.24 -5.90 9.65
N ALA A 452 2.42 -4.94 10.59
CA ALA A 452 3.74 -4.51 11.03
C ALA A 452 4.42 -5.61 11.85
N ALA A 453 3.70 -6.24 12.78
CA ALA A 453 4.23 -7.38 13.53
C ALA A 453 4.51 -8.58 12.63
N ALA A 454 3.66 -8.86 11.64
CA ALA A 454 3.86 -9.98 10.72
C ALA A 454 5.13 -9.83 9.88
N ILE A 455 5.38 -8.65 9.30
CA ILE A 455 6.60 -8.41 8.52
C ILE A 455 7.84 -8.35 9.43
N ASP A 456 7.73 -7.76 10.61
CA ASP A 456 8.82 -7.66 11.58
C ASP A 456 9.28 -9.05 12.04
N GLN A 457 8.34 -9.90 12.46
CA GLN A 457 8.64 -11.28 12.84
C GLN A 457 9.29 -12.06 11.69
N TRP A 458 8.82 -11.86 10.46
CA TRP A 458 9.39 -12.53 9.29
C TRP A 458 10.84 -12.09 9.02
N VAL A 459 11.13 -10.78 9.08
CA VAL A 459 12.47 -10.25 8.88
C VAL A 459 13.43 -10.73 9.98
N GLU A 460 12.98 -10.73 11.24
CA GLU A 460 13.81 -11.12 12.38
C GLU A 460 14.08 -12.62 12.45
N SER A 461 13.04 -13.46 12.25
CA SER A 461 13.15 -14.90 12.36
C SER A 461 13.57 -15.60 11.06
N GLY A 462 13.42 -14.94 9.91
CA GLY A 462 13.55 -15.57 8.59
C GLY A 462 12.38 -16.50 8.23
N VAL A 463 11.41 -16.70 9.12
CA VAL A 463 10.28 -17.63 8.93
C VAL A 463 9.12 -16.90 8.28
N LYS A 464 8.80 -17.27 7.03
CA LYS A 464 7.68 -16.71 6.27
C LYS A 464 6.36 -17.05 6.96
N PRO A 465 5.48 -16.05 7.22
CA PRO A 465 4.16 -16.30 7.80
C PRO A 465 3.30 -17.14 6.83
N GLN A 466 2.77 -18.27 7.33
CA GLN A 466 1.85 -19.11 6.58
C GLN A 466 0.40 -18.67 6.80
N SER A 467 0.13 -18.01 7.91
CA SER A 467 -1.15 -17.38 8.23
C SER A 467 -0.96 -16.18 9.15
N ILE A 468 -1.91 -15.25 9.11
CA ILE A 468 -2.02 -14.11 10.02
C ILE A 468 -3.44 -14.12 10.58
N VAL A 469 -3.61 -14.05 11.91
CA VAL A 469 -4.95 -13.95 12.48
C VAL A 469 -5.46 -12.53 12.28
N ALA A 470 -6.63 -12.42 11.67
CA ALA A 470 -7.35 -11.17 11.48
C ALA A 470 -8.66 -11.15 12.26
N SER A 471 -9.14 -9.98 12.61
CA SER A 471 -10.35 -9.73 13.37
C SER A 471 -11.34 -8.88 12.57
N HIS A 472 -12.62 -9.07 12.82
CA HIS A 472 -13.70 -8.14 12.49
C HIS A 472 -14.15 -7.47 13.78
N LEU A 473 -14.51 -6.18 13.73
CA LEU A 473 -14.95 -5.42 14.90
C LEU A 473 -16.31 -4.76 14.65
N THR A 474 -17.25 -5.01 15.53
CA THR A 474 -18.51 -4.27 15.62
C THR A 474 -18.48 -3.33 16.82
N GLY A 475 -18.63 -2.03 16.58
CA GLY A 475 -18.57 -1.02 17.65
C GLY A 475 -17.24 -0.99 18.42
N GLY A 476 -16.15 -1.42 17.82
CA GLY A 476 -14.82 -1.48 18.44
C GLY A 476 -14.57 -2.76 19.26
N VAL A 477 -15.51 -3.72 19.27
CA VAL A 477 -15.37 -5.02 19.95
C VAL A 477 -15.15 -6.10 18.89
N VAL A 478 -14.17 -6.98 19.13
CA VAL A 478 -13.92 -8.14 18.26
C VAL A 478 -15.09 -9.10 18.36
N ASP A 479 -15.76 -9.36 17.25
CA ASP A 479 -16.88 -10.29 17.13
C ASP A 479 -16.57 -11.53 16.28
N ARG A 480 -15.53 -11.44 15.41
CA ARG A 480 -15.09 -12.56 14.58
C ARG A 480 -13.58 -12.53 14.39
N THR A 481 -12.96 -13.71 14.33
CA THR A 481 -11.57 -13.87 13.92
C THR A 481 -11.44 -14.93 12.82
N ARG A 482 -10.45 -14.77 11.91
CA ARG A 482 -10.13 -15.71 10.83
C ARG A 482 -8.62 -15.77 10.63
N PRO A 483 -8.06 -16.91 10.22
CA PRO A 483 -6.71 -16.94 9.66
C PRO A 483 -6.75 -16.43 8.23
N LEU A 484 -6.01 -15.37 7.93
CA LEU A 484 -5.64 -15.04 6.56
C LEU A 484 -4.53 -15.99 6.14
N CYS A 485 -4.75 -16.76 5.10
CA CYS A 485 -3.80 -17.77 4.64
C CYS A 485 -2.88 -17.20 3.55
N ALA A 486 -1.61 -17.59 3.56
CA ALA A 486 -0.69 -17.22 2.49
C ALA A 486 -1.16 -17.80 1.16
N TYR A 487 -1.37 -16.92 0.17
CA TYR A 487 -1.85 -17.30 -1.16
C TYR A 487 -0.95 -18.37 -1.80
N PRO A 488 -1.51 -19.42 -2.48
CA PRO A 488 -2.91 -19.57 -2.86
C PRO A 488 -3.82 -20.29 -1.85
N ALA A 489 -3.34 -20.61 -0.63
CA ALA A 489 -4.17 -21.28 0.38
C ALA A 489 -5.34 -20.38 0.84
N THR A 490 -6.45 -21.03 1.24
CA THR A 490 -7.66 -20.41 1.79
C THR A 490 -7.99 -20.99 3.15
N ALA A 491 -8.74 -20.25 3.97
CA ALA A 491 -9.20 -20.76 5.26
C ALA A 491 -10.34 -21.77 5.05
N ARG A 492 -10.24 -22.92 5.69
CA ARG A 492 -11.26 -23.96 5.66
C ARG A 492 -11.69 -24.29 7.06
N TYR A 493 -13.01 -24.26 7.28
CA TYR A 493 -13.61 -24.60 8.57
C TYR A 493 -13.39 -26.09 8.89
N SER A 494 -13.02 -26.39 10.16
CA SER A 494 -12.71 -27.74 10.60
C SER A 494 -13.94 -28.61 10.87
N GLY A 495 -15.16 -28.04 10.77
CA GLY A 495 -16.43 -28.73 10.97
C GLY A 495 -16.90 -28.80 12.44
N SER A 496 -16.18 -28.17 13.39
CA SER A 496 -16.55 -28.12 14.80
C SER A 496 -16.10 -26.84 15.47
N GLY A 497 -16.82 -26.38 16.49
CA GLY A 497 -16.59 -25.13 17.21
C GLY A 497 -17.31 -23.94 16.55
N SER A 498 -17.10 -22.73 17.11
CA SER A 498 -17.68 -21.50 16.54
C SER A 498 -17.03 -21.14 15.22
N THR A 499 -17.82 -20.73 14.24
CA THR A 499 -17.34 -20.14 12.99
C THR A 499 -16.80 -18.73 13.17
N ASP A 500 -16.86 -18.12 14.35
CA ASP A 500 -16.31 -16.80 14.63
C ASP A 500 -14.90 -16.86 15.25
N GLU A 501 -14.33 -18.05 15.36
CA GLU A 501 -13.03 -18.25 15.99
C GLU A 501 -12.00 -18.83 15.01
N ALA A 502 -10.90 -18.10 14.79
CA ALA A 502 -9.81 -18.49 13.88
C ALA A 502 -9.24 -19.90 14.14
N ARG A 503 -9.22 -20.34 15.41
CA ARG A 503 -8.70 -21.66 15.81
C ARG A 503 -9.46 -22.83 15.19
N ASN A 504 -10.69 -22.62 14.75
CA ASN A 504 -11.56 -23.64 14.13
C ASN A 504 -11.40 -23.71 12.60
N PHE A 505 -10.41 -23.02 12.06
CA PHE A 505 -10.07 -22.98 10.64
C PHE A 505 -8.64 -23.46 10.40
N ARG A 506 -8.39 -23.96 9.20
CA ARG A 506 -7.06 -24.34 8.72
C ARG A 506 -6.80 -23.80 7.33
N CYS A 507 -5.55 -23.38 7.08
CA CYS A 507 -5.14 -23.02 5.73
C CYS A 507 -4.98 -24.27 4.87
N GLN A 508 -5.68 -24.33 3.74
CA GLN A 508 -5.63 -25.43 2.78
C GLN A 508 -5.48 -24.88 1.37
N MET A 509 -4.80 -25.64 0.53
CA MET A 509 -4.75 -25.36 -0.91
C MET A 509 -6.15 -25.53 -1.50
N PRO A 510 -6.57 -24.65 -2.45
CA PRO A 510 -7.89 -24.70 -3.10
C PRO A 510 -8.14 -26.02 -3.82
#